data_d4cbfffd3fa680f73cf9cd593741ec7b
#
_entry.id   d4cbfffd3fa680f73cf9cd593741ec7b
#
_cell.length_a   1.000
_cell.length_b   1.000
_cell.length_c   1.000
_cell.angle_alpha   90.00
_cell.angle_beta   90.00
_cell.angle_gamma   90.00
#
_symmetry.space_group_name_H-M   'P 1'
#
loop_
_entity.id
_entity.type
_entity.pdbx_description
1 polymer ?
#
loop_
_entity_poly.entity_id
_entity_poly.type
_entity_poly.pdbx_seq_one_letter_code
_entity_poly.pdbx_strand_id
1 'polypeptide(L)'
;MPLPELVDATLEVAERVAVLTFQRDDVRNALTGTGLVDDIVAAVNWANRAEEVSVMILTGGGSAFSSGGNVKEMQERKGIFGGTGLAIQDQYRRGIQRMPQIMQSAEIPLIAAVNGPAIGAGFDLACMCDLRIGSSAAVLGETFINLGIIPGDGGAWFLQRLIGYQKAAELVFTGRLLKADEALEMGLFLEVVAPEALLSRARALAAQIAAKPPQALRLSKRLMKLAQRQELPDFLDLCACFQGMAHHTEDHLEAVNAFLEKRAGTYSGR
;
A
#
# COMPACT_ATOMS: atom_id res chain seq x y z
N MET A 1 -13.29 6.65 -16.06
CA MET A 1 -13.03 5.26 -16.56
C MET A 1 -13.88 4.28 -15.73
N PRO A 2 -14.54 3.22 -16.30
CA PRO A 2 -15.34 2.28 -15.48
C PRO A 2 -14.48 1.64 -14.40
N LEU A 3 -15.09 1.37 -13.25
CA LEU A 3 -14.42 0.67 -12.15
C LEU A 3 -14.07 -0.77 -12.57
N PRO A 4 -12.99 -1.34 -12.06
CA PRO A 4 -12.64 -2.73 -12.31
C PRO A 4 -13.69 -3.66 -11.65
N GLU A 5 -13.92 -4.82 -12.28
CA GLU A 5 -14.66 -5.89 -11.63
C GLU A 5 -13.78 -6.54 -10.57
N LEU A 6 -14.27 -6.60 -9.32
CA LEU A 6 -13.60 -7.19 -8.18
C LEU A 6 -14.45 -8.33 -7.61
N VAL A 7 -13.79 -9.33 -7.05
CA VAL A 7 -14.44 -10.57 -6.56
C VAL A 7 -14.58 -10.55 -5.04
N ASP A 8 -13.50 -10.24 -4.34
CA ASP A 8 -13.36 -10.32 -2.89
C ASP A 8 -13.10 -8.97 -2.22
N ALA A 9 -13.16 -7.88 -3.00
CA ALA A 9 -13.03 -6.52 -2.50
C ALA A 9 -14.10 -5.60 -3.11
N THR A 10 -14.31 -4.43 -2.50
CA THR A 10 -15.10 -3.33 -3.06
C THR A 10 -14.23 -2.11 -3.28
N LEU A 11 -14.51 -1.35 -4.34
CA LEU A 11 -13.83 -0.11 -4.66
C LEU A 11 -14.84 1.02 -4.76
N GLU A 12 -14.72 2.00 -3.87
CA GLU A 12 -15.51 3.24 -3.86
C GLU A 12 -14.62 4.41 -4.27
N VAL A 13 -15.17 5.36 -5.02
CA VAL A 13 -14.46 6.57 -5.44
C VAL A 13 -15.31 7.79 -5.17
N ALA A 14 -14.77 8.72 -4.41
CA ALA A 14 -15.40 10.02 -4.13
C ALA A 14 -14.29 11.07 -3.95
N GLU A 15 -14.51 12.27 -4.47
CA GLU A 15 -13.62 13.43 -4.24
C GLU A 15 -12.13 13.13 -4.53
N ARG A 16 -11.85 12.39 -5.61
CA ARG A 16 -10.52 11.94 -6.05
C ARG A 16 -9.83 10.94 -5.09
N VAL A 17 -10.56 10.40 -4.12
CA VAL A 17 -10.11 9.36 -3.20
C VAL A 17 -10.75 8.04 -3.57
N ALA A 18 -9.94 7.02 -3.84
CA ALA A 18 -10.39 5.63 -3.98
C ALA A 18 -10.26 4.91 -2.62
N VAL A 19 -11.23 4.10 -2.26
CA VAL A 19 -11.17 3.24 -1.06
C VAL A 19 -11.39 1.80 -1.50
N LEU A 20 -10.34 0.99 -1.39
CA LEU A 20 -10.37 -0.45 -1.61
C LEU A 20 -10.57 -1.16 -0.26
N THR A 21 -11.72 -1.81 -0.10
CA THR A 21 -12.05 -2.55 1.13
C THR A 21 -12.10 -4.04 0.85
N PHE A 22 -11.27 -4.82 1.54
CA PHE A 22 -11.26 -6.29 1.45
C PHE A 22 -12.53 -6.85 2.10
N GLN A 23 -13.18 -7.82 1.47
CA GLN A 23 -14.50 -8.32 1.87
C GLN A 23 -14.51 -9.82 2.16
N ARG A 24 -13.43 -10.35 2.73
CA ARG A 24 -13.26 -11.77 3.08
C ARG A 24 -12.99 -11.94 4.58
N ASP A 25 -13.87 -11.35 5.43
CA ASP A 25 -13.77 -11.50 6.89
C ASP A 25 -13.93 -12.95 7.36
N ASP A 26 -14.63 -13.80 6.59
CA ASP A 26 -14.75 -15.24 6.81
C ASP A 26 -13.39 -15.96 6.94
N VAL A 27 -12.38 -15.46 6.23
CA VAL A 27 -10.98 -15.93 6.29
C VAL A 27 -10.02 -14.82 6.73
N ARG A 28 -10.55 -13.79 7.41
CA ARG A 28 -9.78 -12.63 7.90
C ARG A 28 -8.95 -11.95 6.79
N ASN A 29 -9.55 -11.79 5.63
CA ASN A 29 -8.94 -11.18 4.47
C ASN A 29 -7.61 -11.84 4.05
N ALA A 30 -7.55 -13.19 4.07
CA ALA A 30 -6.39 -13.93 3.62
C ALA A 30 -6.11 -13.63 2.13
N LEU A 31 -4.81 -13.40 1.80
CA LEU A 31 -4.37 -13.08 0.45
C LEU A 31 -4.19 -14.31 -0.44
N THR A 32 -4.00 -15.49 0.16
CA THR A 32 -3.95 -16.76 -0.57
C THR A 32 -5.25 -17.53 -0.40
N GLY A 33 -5.66 -18.27 -1.45
CA GLY A 33 -6.95 -18.97 -1.46
C GLY A 33 -8.18 -18.06 -1.68
N THR A 34 -7.94 -16.79 -2.05
CA THR A 34 -8.96 -15.76 -2.34
C THR A 34 -8.61 -15.02 -3.64
N GLY A 35 -9.52 -14.18 -4.13
CA GLY A 35 -9.30 -13.27 -5.25
C GLY A 35 -8.61 -11.95 -4.87
N LEU A 36 -8.28 -11.71 -3.60
CA LEU A 36 -7.80 -10.40 -3.13
C LEU A 36 -6.52 -9.90 -3.80
N VAL A 37 -5.58 -10.79 -4.16
CA VAL A 37 -4.38 -10.37 -4.90
C VAL A 37 -4.74 -9.88 -6.29
N ASP A 38 -5.66 -10.55 -6.98
CA ASP A 38 -6.13 -10.13 -8.31
C ASP A 38 -6.91 -8.82 -8.22
N ASP A 39 -7.73 -8.65 -7.19
CA ASP A 39 -8.48 -7.42 -6.92
C ASP A 39 -7.55 -6.24 -6.65
N ILE A 40 -6.51 -6.41 -5.82
CA ILE A 40 -5.49 -5.39 -5.56
C ILE A 40 -4.78 -5.00 -6.86
N VAL A 41 -4.37 -5.99 -7.67
CA VAL A 41 -3.71 -5.76 -8.95
C VAL A 41 -4.64 -5.00 -9.90
N ALA A 42 -5.91 -5.38 -10.00
CA ALA A 42 -6.89 -4.72 -10.85
C ALA A 42 -7.16 -3.27 -10.39
N ALA A 43 -7.37 -3.06 -9.08
CA ALA A 43 -7.64 -1.75 -8.51
C ALA A 43 -6.47 -0.76 -8.70
N VAL A 44 -5.24 -1.19 -8.43
CA VAL A 44 -4.06 -0.32 -8.59
C VAL A 44 -3.77 -0.04 -10.08
N ASN A 45 -3.91 -1.04 -10.97
CA ASN A 45 -3.78 -0.82 -12.42
C ASN A 45 -4.83 0.17 -12.94
N TRP A 46 -6.06 0.07 -12.46
CA TRP A 46 -7.11 1.01 -12.78
C TRP A 46 -6.76 2.41 -12.28
N ALA A 47 -6.36 2.55 -11.02
CA ALA A 47 -6.04 3.83 -10.40
C ALA A 47 -4.83 4.55 -11.07
N ASN A 48 -3.86 3.79 -11.56
CA ASN A 48 -2.74 4.36 -12.32
C ASN A 48 -3.20 5.07 -13.61
N ARG A 49 -4.33 4.65 -14.21
CA ARG A 49 -4.89 5.19 -15.44
C ARG A 49 -6.03 6.18 -15.21
N ALA A 50 -6.64 6.15 -14.03
CA ALA A 50 -7.79 6.98 -13.68
C ALA A 50 -7.34 8.40 -13.33
N GLU A 51 -7.60 9.38 -14.21
CA GLU A 51 -7.28 10.79 -13.98
C GLU A 51 -8.11 11.38 -12.83
N GLU A 52 -9.28 10.80 -12.60
CA GLU A 52 -10.21 11.17 -11.53
C GLU A 52 -9.77 10.72 -10.12
N VAL A 53 -8.62 10.01 -9.98
CA VAL A 53 -8.12 9.51 -8.68
C VAL A 53 -6.72 10.06 -8.39
N SER A 54 -6.55 10.59 -7.19
CA SER A 54 -5.27 11.15 -6.70
C SER A 54 -4.64 10.33 -5.58
N VAL A 55 -5.42 9.50 -4.87
CA VAL A 55 -4.95 8.72 -3.73
C VAL A 55 -5.86 7.51 -3.52
N MET A 56 -5.30 6.41 -3.04
CA MET A 56 -6.06 5.21 -2.70
C MET A 56 -5.83 4.81 -1.24
N ILE A 57 -6.91 4.49 -0.53
CA ILE A 57 -6.91 3.89 0.81
C ILE A 57 -7.16 2.39 0.64
N LEU A 58 -6.37 1.55 1.32
CA LEU A 58 -6.60 0.11 1.47
C LEU A 58 -6.98 -0.18 2.91
N THR A 59 -8.05 -0.95 3.12
CA THR A 59 -8.50 -1.36 4.47
C THR A 59 -9.18 -2.72 4.44
N GLY A 60 -9.25 -3.39 5.58
CA GLY A 60 -9.99 -4.63 5.72
C GLY A 60 -11.44 -4.37 6.12
N GLY A 61 -12.38 -5.09 5.51
CA GLY A 61 -13.72 -5.27 6.06
C GLY A 61 -13.67 -6.27 7.23
N GLY A 62 -14.47 -6.02 8.26
CA GLY A 62 -14.57 -6.91 9.42
C GLY A 62 -13.41 -6.78 10.42
N SER A 63 -12.96 -7.92 10.92
CA SER A 63 -12.12 -8.02 12.13
C SER A 63 -10.61 -7.87 11.90
N ALA A 64 -10.13 -7.91 10.66
CA ALA A 64 -8.71 -7.89 10.34
C ALA A 64 -8.42 -7.02 9.10
N PHE A 65 -7.23 -6.45 9.04
CA PHE A 65 -6.71 -5.90 7.79
C PHE A 65 -6.42 -7.05 6.81
N SER A 66 -5.54 -7.97 7.18
CA SER A 66 -5.32 -9.24 6.46
C SER A 66 -4.52 -10.23 7.30
N SER A 67 -4.95 -11.48 7.31
CA SER A 67 -4.21 -12.59 7.94
C SER A 67 -3.08 -13.15 7.08
N GLY A 68 -2.86 -12.64 5.87
CA GLY A 68 -1.81 -13.07 4.96
C GLY A 68 -2.08 -14.40 4.29
N GLY A 69 -1.23 -15.40 4.52
CA GLY A 69 -1.35 -16.72 3.90
C GLY A 69 -2.34 -17.64 4.62
N ASN A 70 -3.00 -18.52 3.84
CA ASN A 70 -3.88 -19.56 4.39
C ASN A 70 -3.05 -20.74 4.95
N VAL A 71 -2.90 -20.78 6.28
CA VAL A 71 -2.08 -21.80 6.97
C VAL A 71 -2.65 -23.22 6.81
N LYS A 72 -3.98 -23.36 6.62
CA LYS A 72 -4.58 -24.69 6.38
C LYS A 72 -4.16 -25.24 5.00
N GLU A 73 -4.13 -24.40 3.98
CA GLU A 73 -3.63 -24.80 2.66
C GLU A 73 -2.13 -25.15 2.70
N MET A 74 -1.33 -24.45 3.54
CA MET A 74 0.08 -24.80 3.76
C MET A 74 0.20 -26.20 4.35
N GLN A 75 -0.57 -26.49 5.41
CA GLN A 75 -0.60 -27.81 6.07
C GLN A 75 -1.01 -28.92 5.09
N GLU A 76 -2.02 -28.67 4.27
CA GLU A 76 -2.56 -29.61 3.29
C GLU A 76 -1.74 -29.68 1.99
N ARG A 77 -0.74 -28.82 1.84
CA ARG A 77 0.07 -28.64 0.61
C ARG A 77 -0.80 -28.44 -0.63
N LYS A 78 -1.79 -27.54 -0.51
CA LYS A 78 -2.74 -27.18 -1.57
C LYS A 78 -2.50 -25.76 -2.10
N GLY A 79 -3.22 -25.42 -3.16
CA GLY A 79 -3.13 -24.09 -3.77
C GLY A 79 -1.70 -23.76 -4.15
N ILE A 80 -1.24 -22.56 -3.82
CA ILE A 80 0.12 -22.09 -4.12
C ILE A 80 1.21 -22.82 -3.30
N PHE A 81 0.85 -23.64 -2.34
CA PHE A 81 1.78 -24.38 -1.45
C PHE A 81 1.93 -25.86 -1.85
N GLY A 82 1.29 -26.28 -2.96
CA GLY A 82 1.32 -27.66 -3.45
C GLY A 82 2.32 -27.88 -4.58
N GLY A 83 2.84 -29.11 -4.69
CA GLY A 83 3.72 -29.53 -5.78
C GLY A 83 5.20 -29.57 -5.44
N THR A 84 6.03 -29.58 -6.48
CA THR A 84 7.49 -29.54 -6.33
C THR A 84 7.99 -28.14 -5.97
N GLY A 85 9.23 -28.02 -5.47
CA GLY A 85 9.83 -26.70 -5.18
C GLY A 85 9.80 -25.76 -6.38
N LEU A 86 10.01 -26.27 -7.61
CA LEU A 86 9.92 -25.47 -8.82
C LEU A 86 8.50 -25.02 -9.13
N ALA A 87 7.51 -25.88 -8.90
CA ALA A 87 6.10 -25.52 -9.08
C ALA A 87 5.67 -24.44 -8.07
N ILE A 88 6.07 -24.57 -6.81
CA ILE A 88 5.80 -23.57 -5.76
C ILE A 88 6.47 -22.23 -6.13
N GLN A 89 7.73 -22.25 -6.61
CA GLN A 89 8.43 -21.04 -7.06
C GLN A 89 7.65 -20.32 -8.17
N ASP A 90 7.15 -21.05 -9.17
CA ASP A 90 6.38 -20.48 -10.27
C ASP A 90 5.02 -19.91 -9.77
N GLN A 91 4.36 -20.62 -8.88
CA GLN A 91 3.12 -20.17 -8.24
C GLN A 91 3.31 -18.88 -7.42
N TYR A 92 4.41 -18.75 -6.68
CA TYR A 92 4.74 -17.49 -6.00
C TYR A 92 4.93 -16.34 -6.98
N ARG A 93 5.72 -16.55 -8.04
CA ARG A 93 6.00 -15.52 -9.06
C ARG A 93 4.75 -15.05 -9.79
N ARG A 94 3.87 -15.97 -10.20
CA ARG A 94 2.65 -15.67 -10.96
C ARG A 94 1.45 -15.35 -10.08
N GLY A 95 1.52 -15.65 -8.79
CA GLY A 95 0.49 -15.42 -7.80
C GLY A 95 0.81 -14.22 -6.91
N ILE A 96 1.14 -14.49 -5.66
CA ILE A 96 1.24 -13.45 -4.62
C ILE A 96 2.31 -12.38 -4.92
N GLN A 97 3.40 -12.71 -5.62
CA GLN A 97 4.44 -11.73 -5.97
C GLN A 97 4.00 -10.68 -7.01
N ARG A 98 2.84 -10.84 -7.63
CA ARG A 98 2.21 -9.77 -8.44
C ARG A 98 1.80 -8.58 -7.58
N MET A 99 1.47 -8.83 -6.30
CA MET A 99 1.08 -7.78 -5.35
C MET A 99 2.22 -6.80 -5.07
N PRO A 100 3.41 -7.17 -4.58
CA PRO A 100 4.49 -6.21 -4.38
C PRO A 100 4.92 -5.50 -5.68
N GLN A 101 4.83 -6.16 -6.83
CA GLN A 101 5.15 -5.54 -8.12
C GLN A 101 4.18 -4.42 -8.47
N ILE A 102 2.87 -4.66 -8.35
CA ILE A 102 1.87 -3.63 -8.65
C ILE A 102 1.88 -2.50 -7.61
N MET A 103 2.04 -2.81 -6.33
CA MET A 103 2.14 -1.82 -5.27
C MET A 103 3.37 -0.92 -5.44
N GLN A 104 4.50 -1.50 -5.87
CA GLN A 104 5.70 -0.73 -6.18
C GLN A 104 5.53 0.13 -7.44
N SER A 105 4.73 -0.28 -8.42
CA SER A 105 4.45 0.47 -9.64
C SER A 105 3.29 1.47 -9.50
N ALA A 106 2.62 1.54 -8.33
CA ALA A 106 1.55 2.48 -8.10
C ALA A 106 2.04 3.94 -8.25
N GLU A 107 1.38 4.69 -9.12
CA GLU A 107 1.72 6.08 -9.41
C GLU A 107 1.07 7.07 -8.44
N ILE A 108 -0.09 6.73 -7.89
CA ILE A 108 -0.78 7.54 -6.87
C ILE A 108 -0.35 7.13 -5.46
N PRO A 109 -0.36 8.05 -4.48
CA PRO A 109 -0.18 7.73 -3.06
C PRO A 109 -1.14 6.64 -2.58
N LEU A 110 -0.61 5.70 -1.77
CA LEU A 110 -1.34 4.60 -1.17
C LEU A 110 -1.31 4.74 0.36
N ILE A 111 -2.47 4.64 1.00
CA ILE A 111 -2.64 4.70 2.46
C ILE A 111 -3.17 3.35 2.94
N ALA A 112 -2.46 2.67 3.82
CA ALA A 112 -3.02 1.54 4.56
C ALA A 112 -3.74 2.05 5.81
N ALA A 113 -5.05 1.83 5.89
CA ALA A 113 -5.85 2.02 7.09
C ALA A 113 -6.00 0.64 7.78
N VAL A 114 -5.10 0.37 8.74
CA VAL A 114 -4.95 -0.95 9.36
C VAL A 114 -5.92 -1.09 10.52
N ASN A 115 -7.08 -1.69 10.23
CA ASN A 115 -8.23 -1.79 11.16
C ASN A 115 -8.09 -2.84 12.25
N GLY A 116 -7.22 -3.84 12.08
CA GLY A 116 -7.04 -4.96 12.98
C GLY A 116 -5.74 -5.72 12.67
N PRO A 117 -5.67 -7.02 12.96
CA PRO A 117 -4.49 -7.82 12.65
C PRO A 117 -4.04 -7.73 11.19
N ALA A 118 -2.75 -7.48 10.97
CA ALA A 118 -2.05 -7.52 9.70
C ALA A 118 -0.84 -8.45 9.87
N ILE A 119 -0.93 -9.68 9.35
CA ILE A 119 -0.02 -10.78 9.69
C ILE A 119 0.63 -11.35 8.42
N GLY A 120 1.94 -11.59 8.48
CA GLY A 120 2.72 -12.12 7.35
C GLY A 120 2.51 -11.27 6.09
N ALA A 121 2.07 -11.88 4.99
CA ALA A 121 1.79 -11.16 3.74
C ALA A 121 0.80 -9.98 3.90
N GLY A 122 -0.08 -10.03 4.91
CA GLY A 122 -0.97 -8.91 5.25
C GLY A 122 -0.21 -7.73 5.87
N PHE A 123 0.80 -7.99 6.68
CA PHE A 123 1.70 -6.95 7.18
C PHE A 123 2.59 -6.41 6.07
N ASP A 124 3.09 -7.28 5.21
CA ASP A 124 3.88 -6.88 4.05
C ASP A 124 3.09 -5.96 3.13
N LEU A 125 1.80 -6.26 2.87
CA LEU A 125 0.92 -5.39 2.10
C LEU A 125 0.78 -4.00 2.73
N ALA A 126 0.64 -3.91 4.05
CA ALA A 126 0.64 -2.62 4.74
C ALA A 126 1.98 -1.89 4.58
N CYS A 127 3.12 -2.60 4.62
CA CYS A 127 4.46 -2.03 4.39
C CYS A 127 4.68 -1.56 2.94
N MET A 128 3.96 -2.10 1.96
CA MET A 128 4.02 -1.70 0.55
C MET A 128 3.31 -0.36 0.29
N CYS A 129 2.43 0.09 1.17
CA CYS A 129 1.78 1.39 1.08
C CYS A 129 2.75 2.54 1.45
N ASP A 130 2.50 3.75 0.92
CA ASP A 130 3.33 4.92 1.23
C ASP A 130 3.12 5.39 2.68
N LEU A 131 1.88 5.40 3.13
CA LEU A 131 1.47 5.83 4.47
C LEU A 131 0.65 4.73 5.16
N ARG A 132 0.71 4.68 6.48
CA ARG A 132 -0.04 3.74 7.32
C ARG A 132 -0.62 4.48 8.52
N ILE A 133 -1.94 4.29 8.73
CA ILE A 133 -2.65 4.71 9.94
C ILE A 133 -3.14 3.43 10.62
N GLY A 134 -2.85 3.29 11.90
CA GLY A 134 -3.26 2.14 12.69
C GLY A 134 -4.50 2.41 13.52
N SER A 135 -5.38 1.42 13.61
CA SER A 135 -6.34 1.34 14.71
C SER A 135 -5.59 0.93 15.99
N SER A 136 -6.04 1.37 17.15
CA SER A 136 -5.52 0.88 18.45
C SER A 136 -5.73 -0.63 18.65
N ALA A 137 -6.61 -1.25 17.85
CA ALA A 137 -6.81 -2.70 17.80
C ALA A 137 -5.85 -3.41 16.81
N ALA A 138 -5.01 -2.68 16.09
CA ALA A 138 -4.08 -3.27 15.12
C ALA A 138 -2.99 -4.08 15.83
N VAL A 139 -2.68 -5.23 15.22
CA VAL A 139 -1.56 -6.10 15.62
C VAL A 139 -0.80 -6.43 14.34
N LEU A 140 0.51 -6.16 14.33
CA LEU A 140 1.37 -6.42 13.19
C LEU A 140 2.29 -7.62 13.47
N GLY A 141 2.61 -8.40 12.45
CA GLY A 141 3.54 -9.52 12.65
C GLY A 141 4.18 -10.04 11.39
N GLU A 142 5.52 -10.09 11.39
CA GLU A 142 6.35 -10.73 10.36
C GLU A 142 6.57 -12.19 10.72
N THR A 143 5.48 -12.98 10.69
CA THR A 143 5.41 -14.28 11.37
C THR A 143 5.86 -15.48 10.54
N PHE A 144 6.42 -15.28 9.36
CA PHE A 144 6.82 -16.37 8.44
C PHE A 144 7.78 -17.37 9.09
N ILE A 145 8.74 -16.91 9.89
CA ILE A 145 9.73 -17.77 10.55
C ILE A 145 9.08 -18.76 11.51
N ASN A 146 7.96 -18.40 12.13
CA ASN A 146 7.21 -19.27 13.04
C ASN A 146 6.58 -20.48 12.30
N LEU A 147 6.45 -20.38 10.96
CA LEU A 147 5.97 -21.45 10.10
C LEU A 147 7.11 -22.15 9.33
N GLY A 148 8.37 -21.82 9.64
CA GLY A 148 9.54 -22.39 8.95
C GLY A 148 9.70 -21.93 7.49
N ILE A 149 9.14 -20.76 7.13
CA ILE A 149 9.23 -20.15 5.82
C ILE A 149 9.77 -18.72 5.91
N ILE A 150 10.00 -18.10 4.77
CA ILE A 150 10.57 -16.75 4.64
C ILE A 150 9.51 -15.75 4.18
N PRO A 151 9.72 -14.41 4.31
CA PRO A 151 8.86 -13.38 3.73
C PRO A 151 9.01 -13.34 2.20
N GLY A 152 8.37 -14.32 1.53
CA GLY A 152 8.54 -14.62 0.11
C GLY A 152 7.82 -13.67 -0.85
N ASP A 153 7.02 -12.77 -0.35
CA ASP A 153 6.25 -11.75 -1.06
C ASP A 153 6.83 -10.34 -0.95
N GLY A 154 8.03 -10.22 -0.35
CA GLY A 154 8.82 -8.99 -0.39
C GLY A 154 8.92 -8.24 0.93
N GLY A 155 8.36 -8.74 2.04
CA GLY A 155 8.39 -8.08 3.35
C GLY A 155 9.80 -7.70 3.79
N ALA A 156 10.76 -8.61 3.66
CA ALA A 156 12.16 -8.32 3.98
C ALA A 156 12.75 -7.13 3.18
N TRP A 157 12.24 -6.86 1.97
CA TRP A 157 12.67 -5.71 1.17
C TRP A 157 12.03 -4.41 1.65
N PHE A 158 10.72 -4.43 1.95
CA PHE A 158 9.98 -3.23 2.34
C PHE A 158 10.26 -2.83 3.80
N LEU A 159 10.18 -3.78 4.75
CA LEU A 159 10.23 -3.51 6.17
C LEU A 159 11.53 -2.80 6.60
N GLN A 160 12.68 -3.29 6.16
CA GLN A 160 13.97 -2.67 6.52
C GLN A 160 14.15 -1.25 5.95
N ARG A 161 13.45 -0.92 4.86
CA ARG A 161 13.44 0.44 4.30
C ARG A 161 12.57 1.41 5.08
N LEU A 162 11.61 0.90 5.83
CA LEU A 162 10.74 1.70 6.70
C LEU A 162 11.37 1.97 8.06
N ILE A 163 11.92 0.94 8.71
CA ILE A 163 12.35 1.03 10.13
C ILE A 163 13.85 0.75 10.35
N GLY A 164 14.59 0.58 9.27
CA GLY A 164 16.01 0.22 9.31
C GLY A 164 16.25 -1.26 9.58
N TYR A 165 17.47 -1.73 9.21
CA TYR A 165 17.80 -3.15 9.21
C TYR A 165 17.65 -3.82 10.59
N GLN A 166 18.17 -3.19 11.66
CA GLN A 166 18.20 -3.82 13.00
C GLN A 166 16.79 -4.11 13.54
N LYS A 167 15.86 -3.14 13.45
CA LYS A 167 14.48 -3.34 13.90
C LYS A 167 13.74 -4.36 13.02
N ALA A 168 13.94 -4.30 11.70
CA ALA A 168 13.37 -5.25 10.77
C ALA A 168 13.90 -6.68 11.01
N ALA A 169 15.20 -6.83 11.22
CA ALA A 169 15.84 -8.11 11.51
C ALA A 169 15.29 -8.74 12.80
N GLU A 170 15.10 -7.94 13.84
CA GLU A 170 14.50 -8.39 15.10
C GLU A 170 13.10 -8.97 14.86
N LEU A 171 12.23 -8.27 14.11
CA LEU A 171 10.88 -8.73 13.82
C LEU A 171 10.87 -9.99 12.94
N VAL A 172 11.67 -10.01 11.87
CA VAL A 172 11.76 -11.15 10.95
C VAL A 172 12.31 -12.40 11.64
N PHE A 173 13.35 -12.26 12.48
CA PHE A 173 14.01 -13.41 13.08
C PHE A 173 13.28 -13.95 14.31
N THR A 174 12.54 -13.12 15.03
CA THR A 174 11.75 -13.55 16.18
C THR A 174 10.33 -13.97 15.81
N GLY A 175 9.78 -13.42 14.72
CA GLY A 175 8.39 -13.63 14.32
C GLY A 175 7.38 -13.17 15.36
N ARG A 176 7.77 -12.24 16.25
CA ARG A 176 6.90 -11.73 17.30
C ARG A 176 5.85 -10.76 16.75
N LEU A 177 4.83 -10.57 17.55
CA LEU A 177 3.77 -9.62 17.23
C LEU A 177 4.06 -8.24 17.83
N LEU A 178 3.64 -7.20 17.13
CA LEU A 178 3.67 -5.81 17.55
C LEU A 178 2.25 -5.33 17.84
N LYS A 179 2.05 -4.64 18.96
CA LYS A 179 0.83 -3.85 19.19
C LYS A 179 0.93 -2.48 18.49
N ALA A 180 -0.22 -1.82 18.35
CA ALA A 180 -0.32 -0.55 17.62
C ALA A 180 0.62 0.55 18.16
N ASP A 181 0.70 0.70 19.49
CA ASP A 181 1.54 1.73 20.11
C ASP A 181 3.03 1.49 19.86
N GLU A 182 3.49 0.24 19.97
CA GLU A 182 4.88 -0.12 19.65
C GLU A 182 5.18 0.10 18.16
N ALA A 183 4.23 -0.25 17.27
CA ALA A 183 4.37 0.01 15.84
C ALA A 183 4.46 1.52 15.52
N LEU A 184 3.77 2.37 16.27
CA LEU A 184 3.90 3.83 16.20
C LEU A 184 5.29 4.29 16.64
N GLU A 185 5.79 3.82 17.78
CA GLU A 185 7.13 4.14 18.29
C GLU A 185 8.25 3.68 17.34
N MET A 186 8.04 2.56 16.64
CA MET A 186 8.97 2.07 15.63
C MET A 186 8.93 2.88 14.32
N GLY A 187 7.92 3.71 14.10
CA GLY A 187 7.72 4.48 12.88
C GLY A 187 7.01 3.71 11.76
N LEU A 188 6.35 2.60 12.08
CA LEU A 188 5.52 1.83 11.14
C LEU A 188 4.19 2.52 10.89
N PHE A 189 3.58 3.11 11.91
CA PHE A 189 2.40 3.94 11.75
C PHE A 189 2.76 5.44 11.80
N LEU A 190 2.07 6.24 10.99
CA LEU A 190 2.10 7.69 11.05
C LEU A 190 1.37 8.18 12.32
N GLU A 191 0.27 7.50 12.64
CA GLU A 191 -0.55 7.73 13.81
C GLU A 191 -1.38 6.49 14.15
N VAL A 192 -1.85 6.43 15.41
CA VAL A 192 -2.77 5.41 15.90
C VAL A 192 -4.02 6.11 16.42
N VAL A 193 -5.19 5.61 16.03
CA VAL A 193 -6.49 6.18 16.40
C VAL A 193 -7.43 5.10 16.93
N ALA A 194 -8.54 5.51 17.55
CA ALA A 194 -9.60 4.57 17.95
C ALA A 194 -10.18 3.84 16.72
N PRO A 195 -10.62 2.58 16.85
CA PRO A 195 -11.09 1.77 15.72
C PRO A 195 -12.19 2.47 14.87
N GLU A 196 -13.15 3.09 15.52
CA GLU A 196 -14.26 3.81 14.88
C GLU A 196 -13.83 5.10 14.16
N ALA A 197 -12.67 5.66 14.51
CA ALA A 197 -12.13 6.86 13.89
C ALA A 197 -11.20 6.56 12.69
N LEU A 198 -10.78 5.30 12.49
CA LEU A 198 -9.73 4.94 11.55
C LEU A 198 -10.05 5.39 10.11
N LEU A 199 -11.19 4.98 9.58
CA LEU A 199 -11.52 5.25 8.19
C LEU A 199 -11.78 6.75 7.95
N SER A 200 -12.44 7.44 8.90
CA SER A 200 -12.64 8.87 8.79
C SER A 200 -11.32 9.64 8.83
N ARG A 201 -10.36 9.20 9.64
CA ARG A 201 -9.03 9.82 9.70
C ARG A 201 -8.21 9.54 8.44
N ALA A 202 -8.26 8.32 7.91
CA ALA A 202 -7.62 7.99 6.65
C ALA A 202 -8.20 8.81 5.48
N ARG A 203 -9.52 8.99 5.42
CA ARG A 203 -10.18 9.85 4.43
C ARG A 203 -9.77 11.32 4.59
N ALA A 204 -9.64 11.83 5.80
CA ALA A 204 -9.19 13.20 6.04
C ALA A 204 -7.75 13.44 5.55
N LEU A 205 -6.83 12.47 5.76
CA LEU A 205 -5.47 12.53 5.20
C LEU A 205 -5.51 12.44 3.67
N ALA A 206 -6.30 11.52 3.14
CA ALA A 206 -6.46 11.34 1.69
C ALA A 206 -7.01 12.61 1.03
N ALA A 207 -7.98 13.28 1.64
CA ALA A 207 -8.53 14.55 1.13
C ALA A 207 -7.46 15.66 1.06
N GLN A 208 -6.57 15.74 2.06
CA GLN A 208 -5.44 16.69 2.03
C GLN A 208 -4.48 16.41 0.85
N ILE A 209 -4.27 15.14 0.53
CA ILE A 209 -3.45 14.72 -0.62
C ILE A 209 -4.20 15.00 -1.93
N ALA A 210 -5.47 14.62 -2.01
CA ALA A 210 -6.30 14.79 -3.20
C ALA A 210 -6.52 16.27 -3.58
N ALA A 211 -6.40 17.19 -2.61
CA ALA A 211 -6.44 18.64 -2.82
C ALA A 211 -5.15 19.21 -3.47
N LYS A 212 -4.19 18.39 -3.88
CA LYS A 212 -2.95 18.81 -4.53
C LYS A 212 -3.00 18.51 -6.05
N PRO A 213 -2.19 19.21 -6.87
CA PRO A 213 -2.09 18.96 -8.31
C PRO A 213 -1.76 17.48 -8.60
N PRO A 214 -2.61 16.74 -9.32
CA PRO A 214 -2.48 15.29 -9.48
C PRO A 214 -1.19 14.86 -10.18
N GLN A 215 -0.77 15.59 -11.23
CA GLN A 215 0.45 15.26 -11.95
C GLN A 215 1.69 15.47 -11.09
N ALA A 216 1.73 16.55 -10.30
CA ALA A 216 2.82 16.81 -9.38
C ALA A 216 2.91 15.73 -8.29
N LEU A 217 1.77 15.20 -7.77
CA LEU A 217 1.75 14.07 -6.83
C LEU A 217 2.36 12.82 -7.46
N ARG A 218 1.94 12.44 -8.68
CA ARG A 218 2.44 11.26 -9.40
C ARG A 218 3.95 11.37 -9.66
N LEU A 219 4.41 12.52 -10.17
CA LEU A 219 5.84 12.77 -10.43
C LEU A 219 6.65 12.74 -9.12
N SER A 220 6.15 13.36 -8.04
CA SER A 220 6.82 13.35 -6.74
C SER A 220 6.95 11.93 -6.17
N LYS A 221 5.89 11.12 -6.22
CA LYS A 221 5.95 9.72 -5.79
C LYS A 221 6.97 8.93 -6.62
N ARG A 222 6.97 9.12 -7.93
CA ARG A 222 7.93 8.47 -8.83
C ARG A 222 9.37 8.85 -8.49
N LEU A 223 9.64 10.14 -8.23
CA LEU A 223 10.96 10.59 -7.79
C LEU A 223 11.38 9.94 -6.47
N MET A 224 10.50 9.93 -5.46
CA MET A 224 10.81 9.30 -4.16
C MET A 224 11.18 7.82 -4.30
N LYS A 225 10.52 7.07 -5.18
CA LYS A 225 10.83 5.67 -5.45
C LYS A 225 12.15 5.49 -6.22
N LEU A 226 12.44 6.37 -7.17
CA LEU A 226 13.68 6.33 -7.95
C LEU A 226 14.90 6.73 -7.12
N ALA A 227 14.76 7.69 -6.20
CA ALA A 227 15.81 8.10 -5.27
C ALA A 227 16.38 6.96 -4.41
N GLN A 228 15.61 5.89 -4.20
CA GLN A 228 16.07 4.73 -3.42
C GLN A 228 17.09 3.85 -4.15
N ARG A 229 17.37 4.11 -5.43
CA ARG A 229 18.21 3.23 -6.28
C ARG A 229 19.07 3.97 -7.31
N GLN A 230 19.07 5.31 -7.30
CA GLN A 230 19.88 6.12 -8.22
C GLN A 230 20.94 6.92 -7.45
N GLU A 231 22.07 7.15 -8.10
CA GLU A 231 23.08 8.09 -7.62
C GLU A 231 22.59 9.53 -7.80
N LEU A 232 23.05 10.44 -6.93
CA LEU A 232 22.56 11.83 -6.88
C LEU A 232 22.66 12.60 -8.21
N PRO A 233 23.75 12.52 -9.00
CA PRO A 233 23.84 13.24 -10.27
C PRO A 233 22.75 12.83 -11.25
N ASP A 234 22.58 11.53 -11.50
CA ASP A 234 21.57 10.99 -12.41
C ASP A 234 20.15 11.30 -11.93
N PHE A 235 19.96 11.26 -10.61
CA PHE A 235 18.68 11.62 -9.99
C PHE A 235 18.33 13.10 -10.18
N LEU A 236 19.31 14.03 -10.09
CA LEU A 236 19.09 15.45 -10.30
C LEU A 236 18.76 15.78 -11.77
N ASP A 237 19.35 15.09 -12.73
CA ASP A 237 18.97 15.23 -14.14
C ASP A 237 17.52 14.83 -14.38
N LEU A 238 17.08 13.73 -13.76
CA LEU A 238 15.68 13.31 -13.79
C LEU A 238 14.75 14.32 -13.11
N CYS A 239 15.17 14.89 -11.95
CA CYS A 239 14.43 15.94 -11.28
C CYS A 239 14.22 17.16 -12.19
N ALA A 240 15.28 17.58 -12.93
CA ALA A 240 15.18 18.70 -13.87
C ALA A 240 14.16 18.41 -14.99
N CYS A 241 14.16 17.18 -15.54
CA CYS A 241 13.18 16.77 -16.53
C CYS A 241 11.74 16.84 -15.99
N PHE A 242 11.48 16.26 -14.81
CA PHE A 242 10.14 16.24 -14.21
C PHE A 242 9.69 17.63 -13.78
N GLN A 243 10.62 18.47 -13.28
CA GLN A 243 10.34 19.86 -12.92
C GLN A 243 9.92 20.66 -14.15
N GLY A 244 10.62 20.50 -15.29
CA GLY A 244 10.23 21.10 -16.55
C GLY A 244 8.82 20.69 -16.99
N MET A 245 8.48 19.41 -16.90
CA MET A 245 7.12 18.91 -17.18
C MET A 245 6.07 19.54 -16.26
N ALA A 246 6.34 19.59 -14.95
CA ALA A 246 5.41 20.14 -13.96
C ALA A 246 5.13 21.64 -14.21
N HIS A 247 6.14 22.43 -14.58
CA HIS A 247 5.97 23.85 -14.89
C HIS A 247 5.07 24.14 -16.10
N HIS A 248 4.89 23.17 -17.00
CA HIS A 248 4.04 23.31 -18.19
C HIS A 248 2.59 22.87 -17.98
N THR A 249 2.22 22.44 -16.76
CA THR A 249 0.83 22.06 -16.46
C THR A 249 -0.04 23.28 -16.19
N GLU A 250 -1.33 23.20 -16.56
CA GLU A 250 -2.34 24.20 -16.18
C GLU A 250 -2.45 24.28 -14.65
N ASP A 251 -2.36 23.13 -13.96
CA ASP A 251 -2.41 23.03 -12.51
C ASP A 251 -1.26 23.79 -11.81
N HIS A 252 -0.08 23.90 -12.44
CA HIS A 252 1.00 24.70 -11.90
C HIS A 252 0.65 26.19 -11.92
N LEU A 253 0.12 26.70 -13.04
CA LEU A 253 -0.30 28.10 -13.15
C LEU A 253 -1.42 28.42 -12.15
N GLU A 254 -2.41 27.54 -12.05
CA GLU A 254 -3.49 27.67 -11.06
C GLU A 254 -2.94 27.66 -9.62
N ALA A 255 -1.99 26.78 -9.31
CA ALA A 255 -1.39 26.72 -7.97
C ALA A 255 -0.65 28.01 -7.60
N VAL A 256 0.08 28.62 -8.55
CA VAL A 256 0.76 29.90 -8.36
C VAL A 256 -0.25 31.03 -8.16
N ASN A 257 -1.29 31.10 -8.99
CA ASN A 257 -2.33 32.12 -8.88
C ASN A 257 -3.09 31.99 -7.55
N ALA A 258 -3.52 30.77 -7.20
CA ALA A 258 -4.21 30.51 -5.93
C ALA A 258 -3.36 30.90 -4.71
N PHE A 259 -2.04 30.63 -4.75
CA PHE A 259 -1.12 31.02 -3.70
C PHE A 259 -0.99 32.56 -3.56
N LEU A 260 -0.85 33.28 -4.66
CA LEU A 260 -0.75 34.75 -4.68
C LEU A 260 -2.05 35.40 -4.23
N GLU A 261 -3.19 34.83 -4.61
CA GLU A 261 -4.52 35.30 -4.27
C GLU A 261 -5.01 34.81 -2.88
N LYS A 262 -4.22 33.97 -2.19
CA LYS A 262 -4.52 33.39 -0.88
C LYS A 262 -5.87 32.63 -0.85
N ARG A 263 -6.17 31.86 -1.89
CA ARG A 263 -7.34 31.00 -2.02
C ARG A 263 -6.97 29.53 -2.19
N ALA A 264 -7.93 28.65 -2.08
CA ALA A 264 -7.75 27.26 -2.46
C ALA A 264 -7.60 27.16 -4.00
N GLY A 265 -6.69 26.29 -4.44
CA GLY A 265 -6.54 25.96 -5.86
C GLY A 265 -7.56 24.89 -6.30
N THR A 266 -7.92 24.90 -7.58
CA THR A 266 -8.76 23.88 -8.22
C THR A 266 -7.98 23.25 -9.35
N TYR A 267 -7.74 21.92 -9.25
CA TYR A 267 -6.81 21.22 -10.11
C TYR A 267 -7.51 20.21 -11.01
N SER A 268 -7.16 20.25 -12.31
CA SER A 268 -7.76 19.40 -13.34
C SER A 268 -6.92 18.16 -13.68
N GLY A 269 -5.63 18.18 -13.33
CA GLY A 269 -4.67 17.16 -13.73
C GLY A 269 -4.04 17.40 -15.11
N ARG A 270 -4.16 18.61 -15.64
CA ARG A 270 -3.66 18.99 -16.96
C ARG A 270 -2.49 19.95 -16.90
#